data_639583624c4546137ee2751b0f166698
#
_entry.id   639583624c4546137ee2751b0f166698
#
_cell.length_a   1.000
_cell.length_b   1.000
_cell.length_c   1.000
_cell.angle_alpha   90.00
_cell.angle_beta   90.00
_cell.angle_gamma   90.00
#
_symmetry.space_group_name_H-M   'P 1'
#
loop_
_entity.id
_entity.type
_entity.pdbx_description
1 polymer ?
#
loop_
_entity_poly.entity_id
_entity_poly.type
_entity_poly.pdbx_seq_one_letter_code
_entity_poly.pdbx_strand_id
1 'polypeptide(L)'
;MEAPATKRGRGRPRIHEDDVLLEAAFKAFAADGYERMSVRTVATELGLSHGALNRRFGSKWAIFEAAITHGFTNLIAAMHADRVARPAPADDLALVREMIRSFMAVNETRSEFCQLMNMEGLRRTPQLEFILQQSFGTLMPDLTAVLGRLEEAGVIYPISSRALFFLVAHGAEAAFSLTGVSSYFDDLDGPLDAQAHIEAMTDLIMRGITR
;
A
#
# COMPACT_ATOMS: atom_id res chain seq x y z
N MET A 1 41.42 39.95 25.43
CA MET A 1 41.31 39.60 24.00
C MET A 1 40.44 38.35 23.96
N GLU A 2 39.17 38.60 23.80
CA GLU A 2 38.08 37.59 23.94
C GLU A 2 37.84 36.96 22.57
N ALA A 3 37.89 35.64 22.47
CA ALA A 3 37.66 34.90 21.22
C ALA A 3 36.15 34.89 20.89
N PRO A 4 35.74 35.04 19.61
CA PRO A 4 34.34 35.09 19.26
C PRO A 4 33.71 33.68 19.31
N ALA A 5 32.56 33.59 19.95
CA ALA A 5 31.71 32.38 20.01
C ALA A 5 31.25 31.95 18.62
N THR A 6 31.64 30.76 18.22
CA THR A 6 31.17 30.10 16.97
C THR A 6 29.66 29.83 17.05
N LYS A 7 28.86 30.51 16.20
CA LYS A 7 27.46 30.19 15.97
C LYS A 7 27.32 28.78 15.42
N ARG A 8 26.71 27.88 16.21
CA ARG A 8 26.27 26.56 15.74
C ARG A 8 25.30 26.75 14.56
N GLY A 9 25.66 26.21 13.42
CA GLY A 9 24.88 26.26 12.21
C GLY A 9 23.48 25.65 12.42
N ARG A 10 22.47 26.33 11.84
CA ARG A 10 21.10 25.84 11.75
C ARG A 10 21.10 24.49 11.01
N GLY A 11 20.65 23.43 11.67
CA GLY A 11 20.54 22.10 11.09
C GLY A 11 19.67 22.08 9.81
N ARG A 12 20.06 21.18 8.93
CA ARG A 12 19.39 20.83 7.66
C ARG A 12 17.90 20.60 7.87
N PRO A 13 17.01 20.96 6.90
CA PRO A 13 15.57 20.79 7.06
C PRO A 13 15.16 19.36 7.43
N ARG A 14 14.30 19.23 8.44
CA ARG A 14 13.86 17.98 9.05
C ARG A 14 12.95 17.09 8.18
N ILE A 15 12.66 17.48 6.94
CA ILE A 15 11.67 16.82 6.07
C ILE A 15 12.07 15.38 5.73
N HIS A 16 13.35 15.14 5.40
CA HIS A 16 13.84 13.77 5.10
C HIS A 16 13.86 12.84 6.31
N GLU A 17 14.00 13.39 7.52
CA GLU A 17 13.94 12.59 8.74
C GLU A 17 12.51 12.11 9.05
N ASP A 18 11.46 12.90 8.73
CA ASP A 18 10.06 12.51 8.94
C ASP A 18 9.67 11.35 8.03
N ASP A 19 10.04 11.39 6.76
CA ASP A 19 9.74 10.34 5.79
C ASP A 19 10.32 8.99 6.23
N VAL A 20 11.57 8.97 6.70
CA VAL A 20 12.21 7.74 7.21
C VAL A 20 11.49 7.20 8.45
N LEU A 21 11.09 8.10 9.36
CA LEU A 21 10.36 7.70 10.58
C LEU A 21 8.98 7.17 10.28
N LEU A 22 8.26 7.80 9.36
CA LEU A 22 6.91 7.40 8.97
C LEU A 22 6.92 6.10 8.16
N GLU A 23 7.88 5.90 7.29
CA GLU A 23 8.07 4.64 6.55
C GLU A 23 8.33 3.48 7.51
N ALA A 24 9.23 3.65 8.48
CA ALA A 24 9.52 2.63 9.49
C ALA A 24 8.30 2.34 10.38
N ALA A 25 7.57 3.37 10.79
CA ALA A 25 6.33 3.21 11.54
C ALA A 25 5.25 2.49 10.72
N PHE A 26 5.10 2.83 9.43
CA PHE A 26 4.16 2.17 8.53
C PHE A 26 4.44 0.66 8.41
N LYS A 27 5.72 0.29 8.18
CA LYS A 27 6.15 -1.11 8.15
C LYS A 27 5.87 -1.86 9.45
N ALA A 28 6.14 -1.21 10.58
CA ALA A 28 5.87 -1.81 11.89
C ALA A 28 4.36 -2.01 12.15
N PHE A 29 3.51 -1.05 11.74
CA PHE A 29 2.05 -1.23 11.81
C PHE A 29 1.56 -2.33 10.87
N ALA A 30 2.13 -2.44 9.67
CA ALA A 30 1.78 -3.51 8.73
C ALA A 30 2.15 -4.90 9.26
N ALA A 31 3.30 -5.04 9.90
CA ALA A 31 3.77 -6.32 10.45
C ALA A 31 3.04 -6.74 11.72
N ASP A 32 2.79 -5.80 12.65
CA ASP A 32 2.30 -6.11 14.00
C ASP A 32 0.81 -5.78 14.21
N GLY A 33 0.23 -4.94 13.35
CA GLY A 33 -1.06 -4.30 13.59
C GLY A 33 -0.98 -3.19 14.63
N TYR A 34 -2.04 -2.37 14.70
CA TYR A 34 -2.05 -1.21 15.60
C TYR A 34 -1.85 -1.60 17.07
N GLU A 35 -2.54 -2.60 17.58
CA GLU A 35 -2.51 -2.93 19.00
C GLU A 35 -1.12 -3.40 19.47
N ARG A 36 -0.47 -4.29 18.73
CA ARG A 36 0.81 -4.91 19.13
C ARG A 36 2.03 -4.07 18.79
N MET A 37 1.94 -3.20 17.79
CA MET A 37 3.05 -2.32 17.39
C MET A 37 3.55 -1.48 18.56
N SER A 38 4.85 -1.46 18.75
CA SER A 38 5.53 -0.72 19.82
C SER A 38 6.29 0.48 19.25
N VAL A 39 5.82 1.69 19.57
CA VAL A 39 6.51 2.95 19.21
C VAL A 39 7.94 2.99 19.75
N ARG A 40 8.15 2.38 20.94
CA ARG A 40 9.48 2.29 21.57
C ARG A 40 10.43 1.40 20.76
N THR A 41 9.95 0.27 20.25
CA THR A 41 10.73 -0.64 19.42
C THR A 41 11.16 0.06 18.13
N VAL A 42 10.23 0.70 17.41
CA VAL A 42 10.54 1.46 16.20
C VAL A 42 11.57 2.57 16.46
N ALA A 43 11.43 3.32 17.56
CA ALA A 43 12.43 4.34 17.92
C ALA A 43 13.82 3.72 18.14
N THR A 44 13.90 2.57 18.80
CA THR A 44 15.17 1.88 19.07
C THR A 44 15.83 1.37 17.77
N GLU A 45 15.07 0.78 16.87
CA GLU A 45 15.55 0.29 15.56
C GLU A 45 16.11 1.42 14.70
N LEU A 46 15.55 2.62 14.83
CA LEU A 46 16.03 3.83 14.16
C LEU A 46 17.17 4.55 14.90
N GLY A 47 17.69 3.98 16.01
CA GLY A 47 18.74 4.59 16.81
C GLY A 47 18.29 5.85 17.56
N LEU A 48 16.97 6.03 17.78
CA LEU A 48 16.40 7.19 18.44
C LEU A 48 16.18 6.94 19.94
N SER A 49 16.10 8.03 20.73
CA SER A 49 15.67 7.92 22.12
C SER A 49 14.20 7.48 22.21
N HIS A 50 13.85 6.69 23.23
CA HIS A 50 12.51 6.11 23.42
C HIS A 50 11.33 7.09 23.32
N GLY A 51 11.54 8.36 23.67
CA GLY A 51 10.48 9.37 23.56
C GLY A 51 10.53 10.20 22.28
N ALA A 52 11.41 9.91 21.33
CA ALA A 52 11.63 10.77 20.16
C ALA A 52 10.39 10.85 19.26
N LEU A 53 9.78 9.71 18.92
CA LEU A 53 8.57 9.64 18.10
C LEU A 53 7.39 10.33 18.80
N ASN A 54 7.17 10.06 20.08
CA ASN A 54 6.09 10.70 20.83
C ASN A 54 6.27 12.23 20.98
N ARG A 55 7.51 12.72 21.14
CA ARG A 55 7.78 14.16 21.14
C ARG A 55 7.53 14.83 19.81
N ARG A 56 7.70 14.09 18.71
CA ARG A 56 7.58 14.63 17.35
C ARG A 56 6.14 14.57 16.83
N PHE A 57 5.46 13.45 17.05
CA PHE A 57 4.13 13.17 16.51
C PHE A 57 3.02 13.21 17.57
N GLY A 58 3.33 13.11 18.86
CA GLY A 58 2.39 13.10 19.95
C GLY A 58 2.06 11.69 20.44
N SER A 59 0.88 11.16 20.10
CA SER A 59 0.40 9.85 20.56
C SER A 59 0.69 8.74 19.54
N LYS A 60 0.57 7.47 19.95
CA LYS A 60 0.59 6.33 19.03
C LYS A 60 -0.45 6.46 17.92
N TRP A 61 -1.62 7.02 18.22
CA TRP A 61 -2.66 7.29 17.22
C TRP A 61 -2.19 8.32 16.19
N ALA A 62 -1.62 9.43 16.61
CA ALA A 62 -1.10 10.44 15.69
C ALA A 62 0.06 9.92 14.82
N ILE A 63 0.93 9.04 15.38
CA ILE A 63 1.96 8.34 14.60
C ILE A 63 1.30 7.42 13.57
N PHE A 64 0.26 6.69 13.95
CA PHE A 64 -0.49 5.81 13.06
C PHE A 64 -1.11 6.60 11.90
N GLU A 65 -1.86 7.67 12.19
CA GLU A 65 -2.48 8.52 11.16
C GLU A 65 -1.43 9.06 10.18
N ALA A 66 -0.32 9.59 10.69
CA ALA A 66 0.76 10.13 9.85
C ALA A 66 1.43 9.02 9.01
N ALA A 67 1.71 7.87 9.60
CA ALA A 67 2.34 6.73 8.92
C ALA A 67 1.45 6.14 7.83
N ILE A 68 0.15 5.95 8.11
CA ILE A 68 -0.82 5.45 7.13
C ILE A 68 -0.98 6.44 5.98
N THR A 69 -1.12 7.74 6.26
CA THR A 69 -1.22 8.78 5.23
C THR A 69 0.04 8.80 4.35
N HIS A 70 1.22 8.72 4.96
CA HIS A 70 2.51 8.67 4.25
C HIS A 70 2.61 7.42 3.37
N GLY A 71 2.38 6.22 3.93
CA GLY A 71 2.46 4.95 3.20
C GLY A 71 1.48 4.91 2.03
N PHE A 72 0.26 5.43 2.23
CA PHE A 72 -0.76 5.47 1.19
C PHE A 72 -0.41 6.46 0.07
N THR A 73 0.08 7.64 0.42
CA THR A 73 0.57 8.63 -0.56
C THR A 73 1.68 8.03 -1.43
N ASN A 74 2.62 7.31 -0.82
CA ASN A 74 3.70 6.64 -1.54
C ASN A 74 3.20 5.49 -2.42
N LEU A 75 2.21 4.71 -1.97
CA LEU A 75 1.58 3.66 -2.77
C LEU A 75 0.94 4.25 -4.04
N ILE A 76 0.11 5.28 -3.89
CA ILE A 76 -0.55 5.96 -5.02
C ILE A 76 0.48 6.56 -5.98
N ALA A 77 1.52 7.21 -5.46
CA ALA A 77 2.60 7.77 -6.28
C ALA A 77 3.35 6.68 -7.06
N ALA A 78 3.62 5.52 -6.44
CA ALA A 78 4.26 4.39 -7.09
C ALA A 78 3.38 3.77 -8.19
N MET A 79 2.08 3.59 -7.93
CA MET A 79 1.11 3.12 -8.94
C MET A 79 1.02 4.11 -10.11
N HIS A 80 0.99 5.41 -9.83
CA HIS A 80 0.99 6.42 -10.88
C HIS A 80 2.29 6.35 -11.70
N ALA A 81 3.45 6.27 -11.06
CA ALA A 81 4.75 6.17 -11.73
C ALA A 81 4.84 4.91 -12.62
N ASP A 82 4.39 3.76 -12.12
CA ASP A 82 4.34 2.52 -12.91
C ASP A 82 3.44 2.66 -14.14
N ARG A 83 2.28 3.30 -14.01
CA ARG A 83 1.36 3.52 -15.12
C ARG A 83 1.89 4.48 -16.18
N VAL A 84 2.50 5.59 -15.78
CA VAL A 84 3.06 6.57 -16.74
C VAL A 84 4.33 6.09 -17.43
N ALA A 85 5.00 5.07 -16.90
CA ALA A 85 6.13 4.41 -17.56
C ALA A 85 5.70 3.51 -18.75
N ARG A 86 4.39 3.33 -18.95
CA ARG A 86 3.80 2.49 -20.00
C ARG A 86 2.99 3.32 -20.99
N PRO A 87 2.68 2.78 -22.19
CA PRO A 87 1.77 3.44 -23.11
C PRO A 87 0.41 3.70 -22.46
N ALA A 88 -0.20 4.84 -22.79
CA ALA A 88 -1.54 5.17 -22.28
C ALA A 88 -2.54 4.08 -22.69
N PRO A 89 -3.49 3.69 -21.80
CA PRO A 89 -4.54 2.74 -22.12
C PRO A 89 -5.35 3.22 -23.33
N ALA A 90 -5.65 2.31 -24.24
CA ALA A 90 -6.40 2.63 -25.48
C ALA A 90 -7.90 2.89 -25.20
N ASP A 91 -8.44 2.25 -24.17
CA ASP A 91 -9.85 2.31 -23.79
C ASP A 91 -10.03 2.00 -22.28
N ASP A 92 -11.28 2.04 -21.82
CA ASP A 92 -11.64 1.75 -20.44
C ASP A 92 -11.30 0.31 -19.99
N LEU A 93 -11.36 -0.68 -20.90
CA LEU A 93 -11.02 -2.06 -20.59
C LEU A 93 -9.50 -2.21 -20.36
N ALA A 94 -8.70 -1.59 -21.23
CA ALA A 94 -7.25 -1.49 -21.05
C ALA A 94 -6.88 -0.72 -19.76
N LEU A 95 -7.66 0.32 -19.41
CA LEU A 95 -7.45 1.06 -18.15
C LEU A 95 -7.69 0.17 -16.92
N VAL A 96 -8.76 -0.63 -16.88
CA VAL A 96 -9.01 -1.58 -15.77
C VAL A 96 -7.88 -2.61 -15.69
N ARG A 97 -7.43 -3.15 -16.82
CA ARG A 97 -6.28 -4.05 -16.87
C ARG A 97 -5.03 -3.41 -16.23
N GLU A 98 -4.70 -2.19 -16.62
CA GLU A 98 -3.54 -1.48 -16.09
C GLU A 98 -3.68 -1.11 -14.61
N MET A 99 -4.90 -0.81 -14.13
CA MET A 99 -5.13 -0.58 -12.69
C MET A 99 -4.86 -1.85 -11.88
N ILE A 100 -5.34 -3.02 -12.31
CA ILE A 100 -5.12 -4.31 -11.65
C ILE A 100 -3.63 -4.65 -11.66
N ARG A 101 -3.00 -4.62 -12.84
CA ARG A 101 -1.59 -4.94 -13.02
C ARG A 101 -0.69 -4.04 -12.17
N SER A 102 -0.90 -2.72 -12.22
CA SER A 102 -0.11 -1.75 -11.50
C SER A 102 -0.25 -1.90 -9.97
N PHE A 103 -1.45 -2.20 -9.49
CA PHE A 103 -1.66 -2.50 -8.08
C PHE A 103 -0.82 -3.72 -7.64
N MET A 104 -0.87 -4.81 -8.40
CA MET A 104 -0.08 -6.01 -8.10
C MET A 104 1.43 -5.77 -8.21
N ALA A 105 1.89 -5.07 -9.26
CA ALA A 105 3.30 -4.78 -9.50
C ALA A 105 3.91 -3.89 -8.40
N VAL A 106 3.16 -2.95 -7.86
CA VAL A 106 3.63 -2.12 -6.75
C VAL A 106 3.64 -2.90 -5.43
N ASN A 107 2.62 -3.74 -5.20
CA ASN A 107 2.55 -4.54 -3.97
C ASN A 107 3.54 -5.72 -3.96
N GLU A 108 4.07 -6.16 -5.10
CA GLU A 108 5.18 -7.12 -5.16
C GLU A 108 6.40 -6.65 -4.35
N THR A 109 6.74 -5.36 -4.43
CA THR A 109 7.86 -4.76 -3.69
C THR A 109 7.45 -4.00 -2.44
N ARG A 110 6.15 -3.70 -2.26
CA ARG A 110 5.57 -2.85 -1.19
C ARG A 110 4.27 -3.45 -0.66
N SER A 111 4.34 -4.67 -0.18
CA SER A 111 3.16 -5.42 0.31
C SER A 111 2.59 -4.92 1.64
N GLU A 112 3.23 -3.91 2.27
CA GLU A 112 2.85 -3.41 3.60
C GLU A 112 1.38 -2.97 3.69
N PHE A 113 0.84 -2.39 2.60
CA PHE A 113 -0.58 -2.01 2.58
C PHE A 113 -1.50 -3.24 2.68
N CYS A 114 -1.25 -4.27 1.88
CA CYS A 114 -2.06 -5.49 1.90
C CYS A 114 -1.85 -6.28 3.20
N GLN A 115 -0.63 -6.29 3.75
CA GLN A 115 -0.37 -6.86 5.07
C GLN A 115 -1.18 -6.14 6.16
N LEU A 116 -1.17 -4.80 6.16
CA LEU A 116 -1.96 -3.98 7.08
C LEU A 116 -3.46 -4.27 6.95
N MET A 117 -3.98 -4.35 5.72
CA MET A 117 -5.38 -4.71 5.46
C MET A 117 -5.71 -6.13 5.96
N ASN A 118 -4.81 -7.09 5.83
CA ASN A 118 -4.98 -8.44 6.38
C ASN A 118 -5.01 -8.43 7.92
N MET A 119 -4.22 -7.57 8.56
CA MET A 119 -4.17 -7.46 10.02
C MET A 119 -5.38 -6.71 10.61
N GLU A 120 -5.73 -5.57 10.05
CA GLU A 120 -6.78 -4.68 10.60
C GLU A 120 -8.17 -5.00 10.04
N GLY A 121 -8.26 -5.63 8.87
CA GLY A 121 -9.50 -5.89 8.15
C GLY A 121 -10.45 -6.94 8.77
N LEU A 122 -10.00 -7.66 9.80
CA LEU A 122 -10.80 -8.72 10.44
C LEU A 122 -11.95 -8.19 11.28
N ARG A 123 -11.88 -6.95 11.75
CA ARG A 123 -12.88 -6.32 12.62
C ARG A 123 -13.06 -4.86 12.28
N ARG A 124 -14.27 -4.35 12.50
CA ARG A 124 -14.56 -2.94 12.34
C ARG A 124 -14.01 -2.16 13.54
N THR A 125 -12.91 -1.44 13.33
CA THR A 125 -12.20 -0.65 14.33
C THR A 125 -12.00 0.78 13.82
N PRO A 126 -11.74 1.78 14.71
CA PRO A 126 -11.36 3.12 14.28
C PRO A 126 -10.11 3.12 13.37
N GLN A 127 -9.18 2.18 13.59
CA GLN A 127 -7.98 2.01 12.77
C GLN A 127 -8.35 1.62 11.34
N LEU A 128 -9.19 0.59 11.17
CA LEU A 128 -9.69 0.19 9.86
C LEU A 128 -10.47 1.31 9.18
N GLU A 129 -11.33 2.01 9.91
CA GLU A 129 -12.10 3.12 9.33
C GLU A 129 -11.18 4.22 8.79
N PHE A 130 -10.12 4.57 9.52
CA PHE A 130 -9.12 5.53 9.05
C PHE A 130 -8.39 5.03 7.80
N ILE A 131 -7.92 3.77 7.79
CA ILE A 131 -7.27 3.15 6.62
C ILE A 131 -8.18 3.22 5.40
N LEU A 132 -9.46 2.83 5.55
CA LEU A 132 -10.43 2.83 4.45
C LEU A 132 -10.74 4.24 3.93
N GLN A 133 -10.80 5.25 4.79
CA GLN A 133 -10.97 6.65 4.38
C GLN A 133 -9.80 7.12 3.52
N GLN A 134 -8.56 6.79 3.91
CA GLN A 134 -7.38 7.16 3.13
C GLN A 134 -7.31 6.42 1.79
N SER A 135 -7.66 5.14 1.77
CA SER A 135 -7.49 4.25 0.60
C SER A 135 -8.67 4.31 -0.36
N PHE A 136 -9.87 4.02 0.13
CA PHE A 136 -11.05 3.86 -0.72
C PHE A 136 -11.58 5.18 -1.24
N GLY A 137 -11.41 6.27 -0.48
CA GLY A 137 -11.78 7.61 -0.94
C GLY A 137 -11.04 8.05 -2.21
N THR A 138 -9.84 7.54 -2.43
CA THR A 138 -9.00 7.90 -3.58
C THR A 138 -9.12 6.91 -4.75
N LEU A 139 -9.11 5.60 -4.47
CA LEU A 139 -9.02 4.57 -5.53
C LEU A 139 -10.38 4.09 -6.04
N MET A 140 -11.38 4.00 -5.16
CA MET A 140 -12.65 3.36 -5.52
C MET A 140 -13.54 4.18 -6.45
N PRO A 141 -13.62 5.53 -6.35
CA PRO A 141 -14.49 6.30 -7.26
C PRO A 141 -14.13 6.11 -8.73
N ASP A 142 -12.85 6.19 -9.08
CA ASP A 142 -12.39 6.04 -10.45
C ASP A 142 -12.66 4.62 -10.98
N LEU A 143 -12.31 3.60 -10.18
CA LEU A 143 -12.57 2.20 -10.55
C LEU A 143 -14.06 1.95 -10.74
N THR A 144 -14.91 2.41 -9.82
CA THR A 144 -16.36 2.20 -9.91
C THR A 144 -16.94 2.88 -11.14
N ALA A 145 -16.50 4.09 -11.47
CA ALA A 145 -16.94 4.83 -12.64
C ALA A 145 -16.58 4.12 -13.96
N VAL A 146 -15.34 3.61 -14.06
CA VAL A 146 -14.88 2.88 -15.25
C VAL A 146 -15.65 1.56 -15.42
N LEU A 147 -15.82 0.79 -14.33
CA LEU A 147 -16.61 -0.45 -14.38
C LEU A 147 -18.06 -0.19 -14.80
N GLY A 148 -18.70 0.87 -14.29
CA GLY A 148 -20.06 1.25 -14.68
C GLY A 148 -20.18 1.53 -16.17
N ARG A 149 -19.27 2.29 -16.77
CA ARG A 149 -19.26 2.55 -18.22
C ARG A 149 -19.08 1.27 -19.05
N LEU A 150 -18.21 0.38 -18.64
CA LEU A 150 -17.97 -0.89 -19.33
C LEU A 150 -19.17 -1.83 -19.23
N GLU A 151 -19.86 -1.83 -18.09
CA GLU A 151 -21.07 -2.61 -17.86
C GLU A 151 -22.24 -2.07 -18.71
N GLU A 152 -22.47 -0.75 -18.72
CA GLU A 152 -23.48 -0.09 -19.55
C GLU A 152 -23.24 -0.31 -21.05
N ALA A 153 -21.96 -0.33 -21.47
CA ALA A 153 -21.58 -0.63 -22.86
C ALA A 153 -21.67 -2.13 -23.20
N GLY A 154 -21.94 -3.00 -22.22
CA GLY A 154 -22.04 -4.45 -22.42
C GLY A 154 -20.69 -5.14 -22.67
N VAL A 155 -19.58 -4.49 -22.38
CA VAL A 155 -18.20 -5.01 -22.60
C VAL A 155 -17.82 -6.03 -21.53
N ILE A 156 -18.30 -5.82 -20.29
CA ILE A 156 -18.05 -6.73 -19.18
C ILE A 156 -19.34 -7.32 -18.62
N TYR A 157 -19.21 -8.43 -17.89
CA TYR A 157 -20.28 -8.91 -17.02
C TYR A 157 -20.43 -7.98 -15.82
N PRO A 158 -21.64 -7.86 -15.24
CA PRO A 158 -21.84 -7.11 -14.00
C PRO A 158 -20.92 -7.65 -12.89
N ILE A 159 -20.06 -6.79 -12.37
CA ILE A 159 -19.18 -7.12 -11.25
C ILE A 159 -19.18 -5.98 -10.23
N SER A 160 -19.48 -6.30 -8.97
CA SER A 160 -19.39 -5.30 -7.91
C SER A 160 -17.93 -4.92 -7.62
N SER A 161 -17.69 -3.64 -7.30
CA SER A 161 -16.36 -3.17 -6.85
C SER A 161 -15.81 -3.98 -5.67
N ARG A 162 -16.71 -4.48 -4.79
CA ARG A 162 -16.35 -5.40 -3.70
C ARG A 162 -15.76 -6.70 -4.23
N ALA A 163 -16.42 -7.35 -5.19
CA ALA A 163 -15.96 -8.63 -5.74
C ALA A 163 -14.60 -8.45 -6.41
N LEU A 164 -14.44 -7.42 -7.23
CA LEU A 164 -13.17 -7.14 -7.89
C LEU A 164 -12.06 -6.80 -6.88
N PHE A 165 -12.37 -5.98 -5.86
CA PHE A 165 -11.40 -5.66 -4.80
C PHE A 165 -10.87 -6.92 -4.09
N PHE A 166 -11.76 -7.80 -3.63
CA PHE A 166 -11.33 -9.02 -2.94
C PHE A 166 -10.59 -9.98 -3.88
N LEU A 167 -11.00 -10.08 -5.13
CA LEU A 167 -10.32 -10.92 -6.11
C LEU A 167 -8.88 -10.44 -6.37
N VAL A 168 -8.68 -9.14 -6.45
CA VAL A 168 -7.35 -8.56 -6.69
C VAL A 168 -6.52 -8.51 -5.41
N ALA A 169 -7.02 -7.87 -4.34
CA ALA A 169 -6.24 -7.55 -3.14
C ALA A 169 -6.07 -8.72 -2.17
N HIS A 170 -6.97 -9.71 -2.18
CA HIS A 170 -6.90 -10.88 -1.30
C HIS A 170 -6.82 -12.21 -2.06
N GLY A 171 -7.03 -12.19 -3.38
CA GLY A 171 -6.81 -13.33 -4.27
C GLY A 171 -5.45 -13.22 -4.96
N ALA A 172 -5.39 -12.42 -6.00
CA ALA A 172 -4.21 -12.35 -6.87
C ALA A 172 -2.95 -11.79 -6.20
N GLU A 173 -3.09 -10.73 -5.40
CA GLU A 173 -1.98 -10.08 -4.69
C GLU A 173 -1.51 -10.88 -3.48
N ALA A 174 -2.34 -11.74 -2.89
CA ALA A 174 -2.04 -12.47 -1.66
C ALA A 174 -0.74 -13.30 -1.72
N ALA A 175 -0.31 -13.71 -2.90
CA ALA A 175 0.97 -14.39 -3.09
C ALA A 175 2.18 -13.52 -2.67
N PHE A 176 2.06 -12.19 -2.72
CA PHE A 176 3.11 -11.25 -2.31
C PHE A 176 3.02 -10.84 -0.84
N SER A 177 1.81 -10.75 -0.28
CA SER A 177 1.61 -10.34 1.11
C SER A 177 1.64 -11.49 2.10
N LEU A 178 1.22 -12.70 1.70
CA LEU A 178 1.21 -13.92 2.50
C LEU A 178 2.40 -14.83 2.14
N THR A 179 3.60 -14.30 2.20
CA THR A 179 4.83 -14.97 1.73
C THR A 179 5.07 -16.32 2.41
N GLY A 180 4.73 -16.47 3.71
CA GLY A 180 4.83 -17.74 4.42
C GLY A 180 3.92 -18.83 3.85
N VAL A 181 2.74 -18.49 3.35
CA VAL A 181 1.84 -19.42 2.66
C VAL A 181 2.31 -19.67 1.24
N SER A 182 2.68 -18.59 0.53
CA SER A 182 3.13 -18.65 -0.86
C SER A 182 4.32 -19.60 -1.04
N SER A 183 5.32 -19.54 -0.15
CA SER A 183 6.50 -20.40 -0.22
C SER A 183 6.23 -21.92 -0.06
N TYR A 184 5.08 -22.32 0.48
CA TYR A 184 4.69 -23.73 0.50
C TYR A 184 4.43 -24.32 -0.90
N PHE A 185 4.18 -23.46 -1.87
CA PHE A 185 3.96 -23.88 -3.26
C PHE A 185 5.24 -24.02 -4.06
N ASP A 186 6.39 -23.54 -3.53
CA ASP A 186 7.68 -23.62 -4.22
C ASP A 186 8.09 -25.07 -4.58
N ASP A 187 7.70 -26.04 -3.75
CA ASP A 187 7.94 -27.47 -4.01
C ASP A 187 7.00 -28.06 -5.08
N LEU A 188 5.88 -27.38 -5.37
CA LEU A 188 4.86 -27.83 -6.34
C LEU A 188 5.04 -27.14 -7.69
N ASP A 189 5.15 -25.83 -7.69
CA ASP A 189 5.10 -24.98 -8.87
C ASP A 189 6.46 -24.31 -9.17
N GLY A 190 7.46 -24.47 -8.28
CA GLY A 190 8.72 -23.74 -8.27
C GLY A 190 8.60 -22.37 -7.59
N PRO A 191 9.74 -21.66 -7.42
CA PRO A 191 9.74 -20.31 -6.83
C PRO A 191 8.85 -19.36 -7.61
N LEU A 192 8.12 -18.49 -6.88
CA LEU A 192 7.21 -17.53 -7.47
C LEU A 192 7.93 -16.58 -8.43
N ASP A 193 7.63 -16.68 -9.72
CA ASP A 193 7.98 -15.66 -10.72
C ASP A 193 6.95 -14.53 -10.64
N ALA A 194 7.34 -13.42 -10.02
CA ALA A 194 6.45 -12.30 -9.76
C ALA A 194 5.85 -11.71 -11.04
N GLN A 195 6.66 -11.51 -12.09
CA GLN A 195 6.19 -10.94 -13.35
C GLN A 195 5.20 -11.90 -14.05
N ALA A 196 5.53 -13.16 -14.13
CA ALA A 196 4.65 -14.17 -14.72
C ALA A 196 3.33 -14.29 -13.93
N HIS A 197 3.38 -14.22 -12.60
CA HIS A 197 2.19 -14.24 -11.75
C HIS A 197 1.30 -13.01 -11.97
N ILE A 198 1.88 -11.80 -12.01
CA ILE A 198 1.14 -10.55 -12.26
C ILE A 198 0.40 -10.65 -13.60
N GLU A 199 1.07 -11.05 -14.67
CA GLU A 199 0.46 -11.15 -15.99
C GLU A 199 -0.62 -12.24 -16.03
N ALA A 200 -0.34 -13.43 -15.50
CA ALA A 200 -1.30 -14.54 -15.49
C ALA A 200 -2.56 -14.21 -14.69
N MET A 201 -2.42 -13.60 -13.51
CA MET A 201 -3.56 -13.23 -12.67
C MET A 201 -4.35 -12.07 -13.26
N THR A 202 -3.67 -11.07 -13.83
CA THR A 202 -4.32 -9.98 -14.57
C THR A 202 -5.15 -10.55 -15.73
N ASP A 203 -4.57 -11.45 -16.54
CA ASP A 203 -5.25 -12.10 -17.65
C ASP A 203 -6.46 -12.92 -17.19
N LEU A 204 -6.29 -13.69 -16.13
CA LEU A 204 -7.37 -14.52 -15.56
C LEU A 204 -8.56 -13.66 -15.12
N ILE A 205 -8.29 -12.57 -14.39
CA ILE A 205 -9.33 -11.65 -13.93
C ILE A 205 -10.03 -10.98 -15.12
N MET A 206 -9.24 -10.46 -16.07
CA MET A 206 -9.81 -9.77 -17.25
C MET A 206 -10.67 -10.71 -18.09
N ARG A 207 -10.23 -11.96 -18.34
CA ARG A 207 -11.06 -12.97 -19.03
C ARG A 207 -12.33 -13.33 -18.27
N GLY A 208 -12.27 -13.35 -16.94
CA GLY A 208 -13.42 -13.66 -16.10
C GLY A 208 -14.51 -12.57 -16.11
N ILE A 209 -14.14 -11.32 -16.33
CA ILE A 209 -15.09 -10.20 -16.34
C ILE A 209 -15.52 -9.75 -17.74
N THR A 210 -14.74 -10.04 -18.79
CA THR A 210 -15.04 -9.64 -20.18
C THR A 210 -16.05 -10.60 -20.81
N ARG A 211 -17.00 -10.06 -21.59
CA ARG A 211 -17.99 -10.84 -22.37
C ARG A 211 -17.41 -11.41 -23.65
#